data_33fb66a26e9c476b767080fee8eee914
#
_entry.id   33fb66a26e9c476b767080fee8eee914
#
_cell.length_a   1.000
_cell.length_b   1.000
_cell.length_c   1.000
_cell.angle_alpha   90.00
_cell.angle_beta   90.00
_cell.angle_gamma   90.00
#
_symmetry.space_group_name_H-M   'P 1'
#
loop_
_entity.id
_entity.type
_entity.pdbx_description
1 polymer ?
#
loop_
_entity_poly.entity_id
_entity_poly.type
_entity_poly.pdbx_seq_one_letter_code
_entity_poly.pdbx_strand_id
1 'polypeptide(L)'
;MIIELIESSKTDQWNDWYRRILIKDLRCGVSEKTVNNVAKKMDLEFRVPIFSCMLAHDGAKHPKKIKGDCLVEYKYDGVRVIAIVKNGRATLYSRNGKIFNNFPHIESALSKKEFNNLVFDGEVMSDDFQALMKQVYRKSGAKTDDAYLALFDILPLKEFNSGKSKLTSIERKEKLNGLAQS
;
A
#
# COMPACT_ATOMS: atom_id res chain seq x y z
N MET A 1 -23.33 -1.03 -23.11
CA MET A 1 -22.21 -1.92 -22.71
C MET A 1 -22.56 -2.87 -21.56
N ILE A 2 -22.83 -2.43 -20.28
CA ILE A 2 -23.22 -3.38 -19.20
C ILE A 2 -24.61 -4.01 -19.50
N ILE A 3 -25.59 -3.23 -19.91
CA ILE A 3 -26.93 -3.70 -20.25
C ILE A 3 -26.85 -4.70 -21.39
N GLU A 4 -26.16 -4.40 -22.47
CA GLU A 4 -25.92 -5.31 -23.59
C GLU A 4 -25.27 -6.62 -23.16
N LEU A 5 -24.32 -6.55 -22.23
CA LEU A 5 -23.67 -7.74 -21.68
C LEU A 5 -24.67 -8.60 -20.88
N ILE A 6 -25.57 -7.98 -20.13
CA ILE A 6 -26.63 -8.68 -19.38
C ILE A 6 -27.58 -9.36 -20.37
N GLU A 7 -28.07 -8.63 -21.38
CA GLU A 7 -29.06 -9.12 -22.36
C GLU A 7 -28.48 -10.22 -23.27
N SER A 8 -27.18 -10.16 -23.59
CA SER A 8 -26.52 -11.15 -24.44
C SER A 8 -26.01 -12.39 -23.70
N SER A 9 -26.03 -12.37 -22.37
CA SER A 9 -25.48 -13.45 -21.55
C SER A 9 -26.58 -14.41 -21.11
N LYS A 10 -26.24 -15.71 -21.01
CA LYS A 10 -27.06 -16.65 -20.26
C LYS A 10 -27.01 -16.35 -18.77
N THR A 11 -28.07 -16.71 -18.05
CA THR A 11 -28.21 -16.41 -16.61
C THR A 11 -27.05 -16.93 -15.75
N ASP A 12 -26.56 -18.14 -16.02
CA ASP A 12 -25.39 -18.74 -15.38
C ASP A 12 -24.11 -17.99 -15.72
N GLN A 13 -23.87 -17.66 -17.00
CA GLN A 13 -22.73 -16.87 -17.42
C GLN A 13 -22.70 -15.49 -16.74
N TRP A 14 -23.88 -14.82 -16.65
CA TRP A 14 -23.98 -13.57 -15.95
C TRP A 14 -23.68 -13.72 -14.45
N ASN A 15 -24.32 -14.64 -13.76
CA ASN A 15 -24.22 -14.79 -12.31
C ASN A 15 -22.85 -15.30 -11.85
N ASP A 16 -22.25 -16.25 -12.58
CA ASP A 16 -21.03 -16.94 -12.15
C ASP A 16 -19.76 -16.29 -12.67
N TRP A 17 -19.85 -15.49 -13.74
CA TRP A 17 -18.68 -14.89 -14.37
C TRP A 17 -18.76 -13.36 -14.45
N TYR A 18 -19.60 -12.81 -15.32
CA TYR A 18 -19.57 -11.37 -15.65
C TYR A 18 -19.90 -10.48 -14.46
N ARG A 19 -20.96 -10.80 -13.74
CA ARG A 19 -21.34 -10.08 -12.52
C ARG A 19 -20.24 -10.10 -11.48
N ARG A 20 -19.57 -11.22 -11.28
CA ARG A 20 -18.48 -11.37 -10.30
C ARG A 20 -17.26 -10.53 -10.65
N ILE A 21 -16.91 -10.43 -11.93
CA ILE A 21 -15.86 -9.54 -12.42
C ILE A 21 -16.21 -8.08 -12.13
N LEU A 22 -17.44 -7.67 -12.42
CA LEU A 22 -17.90 -6.30 -12.22
C LEU A 22 -17.92 -5.88 -10.76
N ILE A 23 -18.37 -6.76 -9.87
CA ILE A 23 -18.36 -6.49 -8.41
C ILE A 23 -17.00 -6.74 -7.75
N LYS A 24 -15.98 -7.17 -8.51
CA LYS A 24 -14.63 -7.51 -8.05
C LYS A 24 -14.61 -8.57 -6.94
N ASP A 25 -15.53 -9.54 -7.02
CA ASP A 25 -15.66 -10.65 -6.07
C ASP A 25 -15.81 -11.97 -6.84
N LEU A 26 -14.70 -12.53 -7.26
CA LEU A 26 -14.68 -13.75 -8.09
C LEU A 26 -15.13 -15.00 -7.32
N ARG A 27 -15.06 -15.01 -5.99
CA ARG A 27 -15.36 -16.17 -5.11
C ARG A 27 -14.74 -17.48 -5.59
N CYS A 28 -13.61 -17.40 -6.25
CA CYS A 28 -12.94 -18.57 -6.83
C CYS A 28 -12.05 -19.31 -5.83
N GLY A 29 -11.96 -18.83 -4.57
CA GLY A 29 -11.11 -19.42 -3.54
C GLY A 29 -9.60 -19.35 -3.83
N VAL A 30 -9.21 -18.55 -4.82
CA VAL A 30 -7.83 -18.45 -5.30
C VAL A 30 -7.31 -17.03 -5.08
N SER A 31 -6.13 -16.91 -4.46
CA SER A 31 -5.45 -15.63 -4.29
C SER A 31 -4.59 -15.30 -5.53
N GLU A 32 -4.30 -14.00 -5.72
CA GLU A 32 -3.37 -13.52 -6.75
C GLU A 32 -2.00 -14.23 -6.66
N LYS A 33 -1.56 -14.51 -5.44
CA LYS A 33 -0.31 -15.26 -5.20
C LYS A 33 -0.40 -16.69 -5.74
N THR A 34 -1.54 -17.34 -5.58
CA THR A 34 -1.77 -18.68 -6.11
C THR A 34 -1.75 -18.68 -7.63
N VAL A 35 -2.43 -17.70 -8.26
CA VAL A 35 -2.41 -17.52 -9.72
C VAL A 35 -0.98 -17.32 -10.21
N ASN A 36 -0.21 -16.43 -9.57
CA ASN A 36 1.18 -16.17 -9.95
C ASN A 36 2.09 -17.39 -9.77
N ASN A 37 1.85 -18.20 -8.74
CA ASN A 37 2.61 -19.45 -8.54
C ASN A 37 2.32 -20.48 -9.63
N VAL A 38 1.06 -20.61 -10.05
CA VAL A 38 0.68 -21.49 -11.16
C VAL A 38 1.27 -20.98 -12.47
N ALA A 39 1.10 -19.68 -12.77
CA ALA A 39 1.67 -19.07 -13.95
C ALA A 39 3.21 -19.27 -14.04
N LYS A 40 3.90 -19.15 -12.89
CA LYS A 40 5.35 -19.43 -12.82
C LYS A 40 5.67 -20.90 -13.10
N LYS A 41 4.90 -21.84 -12.56
CA LYS A 41 5.11 -23.29 -12.80
C LYS A 41 4.86 -23.69 -14.24
N MET A 42 3.95 -22.99 -14.91
CA MET A 42 3.60 -23.23 -16.32
C MET A 42 4.43 -22.38 -17.29
N ASP A 43 5.44 -21.67 -16.80
CA ASP A 43 6.30 -20.76 -17.57
C ASP A 43 5.52 -19.72 -18.41
N LEU A 44 4.40 -19.23 -17.85
CA LEU A 44 3.61 -18.18 -18.48
C LEU A 44 4.21 -16.81 -18.16
N GLU A 45 4.24 -15.90 -19.11
CA GLU A 45 4.68 -14.51 -18.88
C GLU A 45 3.68 -13.70 -18.04
N PHE A 46 2.43 -14.12 -18.03
CA PHE A 46 1.35 -13.48 -17.29
C PHE A 46 1.64 -13.44 -15.79
N ARG A 47 1.44 -12.26 -15.19
CA ARG A 47 1.48 -12.06 -13.72
C ARG A 47 0.36 -11.12 -13.30
N VAL A 48 -0.35 -11.48 -12.22
CA VAL A 48 -1.26 -10.56 -11.56
C VAL A 48 -0.43 -9.60 -10.70
N PRO A 49 -0.56 -8.28 -10.89
CA PRO A 49 0.11 -7.31 -10.02
C PRO A 49 -0.35 -7.46 -8.57
N ILE A 50 0.58 -7.61 -7.65
CA ILE A 50 0.30 -7.68 -6.21
C ILE A 50 0.91 -6.47 -5.55
N PHE A 51 0.07 -5.69 -4.84
CA PHE A 51 0.59 -4.65 -3.97
C PHE A 51 1.34 -5.28 -2.80
N SER A 52 2.58 -4.90 -2.61
CA SER A 52 3.39 -5.41 -1.51
C SER A 52 4.29 -4.31 -0.96
N CYS A 53 4.51 -4.36 0.34
CA CYS A 53 5.49 -3.54 1.03
C CYS A 53 6.36 -4.43 1.93
N MET A 54 7.51 -3.91 2.32
CA MET A 54 8.39 -4.61 3.24
C MET A 54 7.71 -4.79 4.60
N LEU A 55 7.80 -5.99 5.17
CA LEU A 55 7.24 -6.31 6.47
C LEU A 55 8.36 -6.55 7.50
N ALA A 56 8.16 -6.02 8.70
CA ALA A 56 9.00 -6.38 9.83
C ALA A 56 8.77 -7.83 10.26
N HIS A 57 9.82 -8.48 10.67
CA HIS A 57 9.78 -9.82 11.23
C HIS A 57 10.20 -9.78 12.70
N ASP A 58 9.70 -10.73 13.49
CA ASP A 58 10.11 -10.94 14.86
C ASP A 58 11.60 -11.35 14.91
N GLY A 59 12.43 -10.49 15.47
CA GLY A 59 13.87 -10.71 15.59
C GLY A 59 14.22 -11.97 16.38
N ALA A 60 13.41 -12.33 17.38
CA ALA A 60 13.62 -13.54 18.16
C ALA A 60 13.49 -14.82 17.30
N LYS A 61 12.66 -14.79 16.26
CA LYS A 61 12.50 -15.89 15.30
C LYS A 61 13.58 -15.91 14.21
N HIS A 62 14.34 -14.83 14.08
CA HIS A 62 15.35 -14.67 13.02
C HIS A 62 16.70 -14.15 13.56
N PRO A 63 17.26 -14.68 14.68
CA PRO A 63 18.45 -14.12 15.33
C PRO A 63 19.66 -14.12 14.39
N LYS A 64 19.75 -15.08 13.47
CA LYS A 64 20.83 -15.16 12.48
C LYS A 64 20.85 -14.04 11.45
N LYS A 65 19.76 -13.28 11.33
CA LYS A 65 19.65 -12.13 10.42
C LYS A 65 20.12 -10.82 11.06
N ILE A 66 20.17 -10.77 12.39
CA ILE A 66 20.65 -9.60 13.15
C ILE A 66 22.16 -9.76 13.33
N LYS A 67 22.93 -9.08 12.47
CA LYS A 67 24.39 -9.16 12.45
C LYS A 67 24.98 -7.76 12.20
N GLY A 68 26.08 -7.46 12.89
CA GLY A 68 26.78 -6.18 12.75
C GLY A 68 25.97 -5.01 13.30
N ASP A 69 26.22 -3.82 12.75
CA ASP A 69 25.56 -2.60 13.16
C ASP A 69 24.07 -2.61 12.74
N CYS A 70 23.21 -2.19 13.65
CA CYS A 70 21.77 -2.15 13.45
C CYS A 70 21.23 -0.76 13.71
N LEU A 71 20.27 -0.32 12.89
CA LEU A 71 19.47 0.86 13.17
C LEU A 71 18.37 0.48 14.17
N VAL A 72 18.23 1.29 15.21
CA VAL A 72 17.13 1.18 16.18
C VAL A 72 16.19 2.33 15.95
N GLU A 73 14.91 2.04 15.78
CA GLU A 73 13.87 3.00 15.45
C GLU A 73 12.66 2.83 16.36
N TYR A 74 11.90 3.90 16.53
CA TYR A 74 10.61 3.80 17.20
C TYR A 74 9.65 2.92 16.39
N LYS A 75 9.00 1.98 17.09
CA LYS A 75 7.87 1.28 16.55
C LYS A 75 6.63 2.10 16.84
N TYR A 76 6.18 2.83 15.84
CA TYR A 76 4.92 3.55 15.93
C TYR A 76 3.75 2.57 16.06
N ASP A 77 2.72 2.98 16.81
CA ASP A 77 1.51 2.18 17.03
C ASP A 77 0.30 2.94 16.48
N GLY A 78 0.13 2.86 15.19
CA GLY A 78 -0.88 3.56 14.42
C GLY A 78 -1.42 2.72 13.28
N VAL A 79 -1.64 3.34 12.14
CA VAL A 79 -2.08 2.69 10.91
C VAL A 79 -1.05 2.91 9.81
N ARG A 80 -0.40 1.83 9.38
CA ARG A 80 0.60 1.91 8.31
C ARG A 80 -0.01 2.40 7.02
N VAL A 81 0.64 3.38 6.43
CA VAL A 81 0.28 3.99 5.15
C VAL A 81 1.47 4.01 4.22
N ILE A 82 1.24 3.55 3.00
CA ILE A 82 2.15 3.72 1.87
C ILE A 82 1.59 4.83 1.00
N ALA A 83 2.24 5.98 0.98
CA ALA A 83 1.84 7.11 0.14
C ALA A 83 2.62 7.09 -1.17
N ILE A 84 1.92 6.95 -2.29
CA ILE A 84 2.50 6.98 -3.64
C ILE A 84 2.19 8.34 -4.28
N VAL A 85 3.24 9.09 -4.64
CA VAL A 85 3.09 10.36 -5.34
C VAL A 85 3.37 10.18 -6.82
N LYS A 86 2.35 10.39 -7.64
CA LYS A 86 2.43 10.29 -9.09
C LYS A 86 1.73 11.47 -9.74
N ASN A 87 2.38 12.11 -10.73
CA ASN A 87 1.88 13.32 -11.39
C ASN A 87 1.54 14.45 -10.41
N GLY A 88 2.34 14.59 -9.35
CA GLY A 88 2.15 15.60 -8.30
C GLY A 88 0.97 15.35 -7.37
N ARG A 89 0.36 14.17 -7.41
CA ARG A 89 -0.76 13.77 -6.54
C ARG A 89 -0.38 12.58 -5.69
N ALA A 90 -0.60 12.67 -4.40
CA ALA A 90 -0.44 11.56 -3.45
C ALA A 90 -1.71 10.70 -3.42
N THR A 91 -1.52 9.40 -3.28
CA THR A 91 -2.58 8.43 -2.99
C THR A 91 -2.10 7.56 -1.84
N LEU A 92 -2.91 7.44 -0.81
CA LEU A 92 -2.59 6.69 0.40
C LEU A 92 -3.12 5.26 0.30
N TYR A 93 -2.27 4.30 0.59
CA TYR A 93 -2.60 2.88 0.55
C TYR A 93 -2.35 2.22 1.90
N SER A 94 -3.22 1.31 2.27
CA SER A 94 -2.95 0.40 3.38
C SER A 94 -1.84 -0.61 3.01
N ARG A 95 -1.33 -1.31 4.00
CA ARG A 95 -0.39 -2.43 3.84
C ARG A 95 -0.81 -3.46 2.77
N ASN A 96 -2.10 -3.61 2.54
CA ASN A 96 -2.68 -4.56 1.61
C ASN A 96 -3.12 -3.91 0.28
N GLY A 97 -2.72 -2.68 0.01
CA GLY A 97 -3.03 -1.97 -1.23
C GLY A 97 -4.46 -1.41 -1.33
N LYS A 98 -5.21 -1.37 -0.22
CA LYS A 98 -6.51 -0.69 -0.20
C LYS A 98 -6.29 0.82 -0.06
N ILE A 99 -6.97 1.62 -0.87
CA ILE A 99 -6.90 3.07 -0.83
C ILE A 99 -7.58 3.58 0.45
N PHE A 100 -6.92 4.51 1.13
CA PHE A 100 -7.48 5.32 2.20
C PHE A 100 -7.92 6.67 1.62
N ASN A 101 -9.17 7.05 1.87
CA ASN A 101 -9.73 8.35 1.50
C ASN A 101 -10.00 9.23 2.74
N ASN A 102 -9.53 8.79 3.90
CA ASN A 102 -9.94 9.37 5.19
C ASN A 102 -8.96 10.44 5.69
N PHE A 103 -7.86 10.69 4.98
CA PHE A 103 -6.80 11.62 5.39
C PHE A 103 -6.48 12.65 4.30
N PRO A 104 -7.45 13.49 3.89
CA PRO A 104 -7.25 14.43 2.77
C PRO A 104 -6.16 15.48 3.04
N HIS A 105 -5.95 15.87 4.30
CA HIS A 105 -4.88 16.79 4.68
C HIS A 105 -3.49 16.18 4.49
N ILE A 106 -3.32 14.87 4.80
CA ILE A 106 -2.06 14.15 4.55
C ILE A 106 -1.83 13.99 3.03
N GLU A 107 -2.87 13.63 2.27
CA GLU A 107 -2.78 13.57 0.80
C GLU A 107 -2.37 14.93 0.22
N SER A 108 -3.00 16.01 0.69
CA SER A 108 -2.68 17.37 0.26
C SER A 108 -1.24 17.76 0.59
N ALA A 109 -0.78 17.48 1.81
CA ALA A 109 0.59 17.79 2.24
C ALA A 109 1.67 17.08 1.41
N LEU A 110 1.38 15.85 0.95
CA LEU A 110 2.28 15.06 0.11
C LEU A 110 2.10 15.31 -1.38
N SER A 111 1.01 15.97 -1.81
CA SER A 111 0.72 16.24 -3.23
C SER A 111 1.53 17.43 -3.76
N LYS A 112 2.85 17.29 -3.74
CA LYS A 112 3.80 18.30 -4.22
C LYS A 112 4.56 17.79 -5.44
N LYS A 113 4.92 18.70 -6.36
CA LYS A 113 5.69 18.36 -7.58
C LYS A 113 7.07 17.78 -7.26
N GLU A 114 7.71 18.28 -6.21
CA GLU A 114 9.01 17.82 -5.74
C GLU A 114 9.01 16.38 -5.26
N PHE A 115 7.85 15.88 -4.79
CA PHE A 115 7.67 14.49 -4.34
C PHE A 115 7.23 13.55 -5.47
N ASN A 116 7.15 14.04 -6.69
CA ASN A 116 6.71 13.23 -7.83
C ASN A 116 7.61 12.01 -8.05
N ASN A 117 6.98 10.86 -8.27
CA ASN A 117 7.64 9.56 -8.41
C ASN A 117 8.37 9.07 -7.15
N LEU A 118 7.94 9.53 -5.98
CA LEU A 118 8.37 9.02 -4.68
C LEU A 118 7.25 8.18 -4.02
N VAL A 119 7.69 7.27 -3.19
CA VAL A 119 6.84 6.47 -2.29
C VAL A 119 7.33 6.71 -0.89
N PHE A 120 6.44 7.14 -0.02
CA PHE A 120 6.69 7.34 1.41
C PHE A 120 6.05 6.19 2.18
N ASP A 121 6.78 5.63 3.11
CA ASP A 121 6.29 4.61 4.03
C ASP A 121 6.24 5.20 5.44
N GLY A 122 5.11 5.09 6.07
CA GLY A 122 4.89 5.73 7.36
C GLY A 122 3.74 5.12 8.14
N GLU A 123 3.52 5.68 9.31
CA GLU A 123 2.42 5.32 10.20
C GLU A 123 1.56 6.54 10.43
N VAL A 124 0.26 6.46 10.18
CA VAL A 124 -0.69 7.50 10.59
C VAL A 124 -0.94 7.35 12.07
N MET A 125 -0.69 8.43 12.77
CA MET A 125 -0.82 8.57 14.22
C MET A 125 -1.91 9.57 14.56
N SER A 126 -2.52 9.44 15.72
CA SER A 126 -3.45 10.38 16.33
C SER A 126 -3.31 10.26 17.84
N ASP A 127 -3.68 11.27 18.56
CA ASP A 127 -3.68 11.26 20.04
C ASP A 127 -4.67 10.24 20.60
N ASP A 128 -5.76 9.94 19.87
CA ASP A 128 -6.70 8.86 20.20
C ASP A 128 -6.65 7.73 19.16
N PHE A 129 -5.88 6.68 19.48
CA PHE A 129 -5.76 5.48 18.64
C PHE A 129 -7.11 4.79 18.41
N GLN A 130 -8.01 4.75 19.38
CA GLN A 130 -9.32 4.10 19.20
C GLN A 130 -10.21 4.91 18.25
N ALA A 131 -10.18 6.25 18.36
CA ALA A 131 -10.86 7.12 17.43
C ALA A 131 -10.28 6.97 16.01
N LEU A 132 -8.96 6.93 15.88
CA LEU A 132 -8.26 6.68 14.61
C LEU A 132 -8.72 5.38 13.97
N MET A 133 -8.74 4.27 14.70
CA MET A 133 -9.17 2.97 14.18
C MET A 133 -10.63 2.96 13.74
N LYS A 134 -11.51 3.58 14.51
CA LYS A 134 -12.92 3.74 14.11
C LYS A 134 -13.07 4.54 12.82
N GLN A 135 -12.22 5.53 12.60
CA GLN A 135 -12.25 6.40 11.42
C GLN A 135 -11.67 5.73 10.18
N VAL A 136 -10.58 4.99 10.30
CA VAL A 136 -9.96 4.21 9.21
C VAL A 136 -10.94 3.25 8.56
N TYR A 137 -11.86 2.66 9.33
CA TYR A 137 -12.84 1.70 8.84
C TYR A 137 -14.19 2.31 8.45
N ARG A 138 -14.40 3.61 8.65
CA ARG A 138 -15.63 4.28 8.21
C ARG A 138 -15.65 4.49 6.70
N LYS A 139 -16.78 4.20 6.08
CA LYS A 139 -16.98 4.36 4.64
C LYS A 139 -17.20 5.82 4.18
N SER A 140 -17.57 6.73 5.10
CA SER A 140 -17.78 8.16 4.81
C SER A 140 -17.80 9.00 6.09
N GLY A 141 -17.45 10.28 5.98
CA GLY A 141 -17.65 11.29 7.04
C GLY A 141 -16.65 11.27 8.20
N ALA A 142 -15.48 10.65 8.02
CA ALA A 142 -14.43 10.72 9.01
C ALA A 142 -13.63 12.03 8.84
N LYS A 143 -13.62 12.87 9.88
CA LYS A 143 -12.68 13.97 10.03
C LYS A 143 -11.62 13.55 11.04
N THR A 144 -10.38 13.47 10.58
CA THR A 144 -9.19 13.17 11.40
C THR A 144 -8.22 14.33 11.27
N ASP A 145 -8.69 15.53 11.60
CA ASP A 145 -7.89 16.75 11.46
C ASP A 145 -6.66 16.73 12.38
N ASP A 146 -6.68 15.89 13.43
CA ASP A 146 -5.60 15.62 14.38
C ASP A 146 -4.63 14.52 13.95
N ALA A 147 -4.95 13.76 12.89
CA ALA A 147 -4.08 12.70 12.44
C ALA A 147 -2.87 13.26 11.68
N TYR A 148 -1.69 12.71 11.96
CA TYR A 148 -0.45 13.05 11.27
C TYR A 148 0.26 11.79 10.77
N LEU A 149 1.12 11.93 9.77
CA LEU A 149 1.88 10.83 9.20
C LEU A 149 3.34 10.88 9.70
N ALA A 150 3.72 9.90 10.51
CA ALA A 150 5.10 9.68 10.92
C ALA A 150 5.81 8.88 9.83
N LEU A 151 6.67 9.53 9.05
CA LEU A 151 7.41 8.90 7.96
C LEU A 151 8.66 8.17 8.50
N PHE A 152 8.89 6.96 8.02
CA PHE A 152 10.08 6.19 8.40
C PHE A 152 10.85 5.60 7.21
N ASP A 153 10.34 5.65 5.99
CA ASP A 153 11.10 5.25 4.79
C ASP A 153 10.66 6.03 3.55
N ILE A 154 11.55 6.10 2.56
CA ILE A 154 11.30 6.71 1.27
C ILE A 154 11.96 5.91 0.15
N LEU A 155 11.25 5.73 -0.96
CA LEU A 155 11.75 5.02 -2.13
C LEU A 155 11.35 5.75 -3.42
N PRO A 156 12.17 5.67 -4.48
CA PRO A 156 11.71 5.98 -5.83
C PRO A 156 10.60 5.01 -6.24
N LEU A 157 9.54 5.52 -6.88
CA LEU A 157 8.40 4.71 -7.35
C LEU A 157 8.84 3.53 -8.24
N LYS A 158 9.87 3.73 -9.08
CA LYS A 158 10.43 2.68 -9.92
C LYS A 158 11.01 1.53 -9.09
N GLU A 159 11.70 1.84 -7.99
CA GLU A 159 12.29 0.84 -7.12
C GLU A 159 11.21 0.11 -6.30
N PHE A 160 10.22 0.85 -5.79
CA PHE A 160 9.06 0.26 -5.14
C PHE A 160 8.36 -0.76 -6.05
N ASN A 161 8.07 -0.39 -7.30
CA ASN A 161 7.41 -1.27 -8.26
C ASN A 161 8.27 -2.50 -8.64
N SER A 162 9.58 -2.38 -8.62
CA SER A 162 10.49 -3.51 -8.88
C SER A 162 10.68 -4.42 -7.66
N GLY A 163 10.24 -4.00 -6.47
CA GLY A 163 10.45 -4.71 -5.21
C GLY A 163 11.90 -4.74 -4.72
N LYS A 164 12.76 -3.89 -5.29
CA LYS A 164 14.18 -3.81 -4.93
C LYS A 164 14.64 -2.35 -4.90
N SER A 165 15.26 -1.94 -3.81
CA SER A 165 15.97 -0.67 -3.72
C SER A 165 17.46 -0.86 -3.98
N LYS A 166 18.08 0.13 -4.66
CA LYS A 166 19.53 0.24 -4.81
C LYS A 166 20.18 0.90 -3.60
N LEU A 167 19.39 1.64 -2.82
CA LEU A 167 19.83 2.34 -1.63
C LEU A 167 19.71 1.46 -0.40
N THR A 168 20.67 1.57 0.48
CA THR A 168 20.61 1.01 1.82
C THR A 168 19.54 1.71 2.67
N SER A 169 19.18 1.14 3.80
CA SER A 169 18.23 1.75 4.74
C SER A 169 18.76 3.10 5.25
N ILE A 170 20.06 3.20 5.54
CA ILE A 170 20.71 4.43 5.99
C ILE A 170 20.55 5.54 4.96
N GLU A 171 20.93 5.28 3.71
CA GLU A 171 20.84 6.28 2.63
C GLU A 171 19.40 6.75 2.38
N ARG A 172 18.42 5.87 2.54
CA ARG A 172 17.01 6.27 2.43
C ARG A 172 16.58 7.15 3.60
N LYS A 173 17.06 6.87 4.82
CA LYS A 173 16.82 7.72 6.00
C LYS A 173 17.43 9.11 5.84
N GLU A 174 18.65 9.20 5.34
CA GLU A 174 19.32 10.47 5.07
C GLU A 174 18.53 11.31 4.06
N LYS A 175 18.03 10.67 2.99
CA LYS A 175 17.14 11.33 2.03
C LYS A 175 15.85 11.83 2.66
N LEU A 176 15.21 11.00 3.49
CA LEU A 176 13.97 11.38 4.17
C LEU A 176 14.20 12.58 5.09
N ASN A 177 15.29 12.56 5.87
CA ASN A 177 15.65 13.65 6.77
C ASN A 177 15.97 14.94 6.00
N GLY A 178 16.62 14.85 4.84
CA GLY A 178 16.88 16.00 3.98
C GLY A 178 15.61 16.67 3.48
N LEU A 179 14.56 15.90 3.18
CA LEU A 179 13.26 16.45 2.77
C LEU A 179 12.49 17.12 3.92
N ALA A 180 12.73 16.71 5.16
CA ALA A 180 12.08 17.31 6.32
C ALA A 180 12.66 18.68 6.71
N GLN A 181 13.83 19.04 6.19
CA GLN A 181 14.53 20.31 6.47
C GLN A 181 14.34 21.36 5.36
N SER A 182 13.72 20.99 4.26
CA SER A 182 13.41 21.87 3.10
C SER A 182 11.95 22.33 3.11
#